data_7930b4e1f2ba2feaa0c14373f0867c47
#
_entry.id   7930b4e1f2ba2feaa0c14373f0867c47
#
_cell.length_a   1.000
_cell.length_b   1.000
_cell.length_c   1.000
_cell.angle_alpha   90.00
_cell.angle_beta   90.00
_cell.angle_gamma   90.00
#
_symmetry.space_group_name_H-M   'P 1'
#
loop_
_entity.id
_entity.type
_entity.pdbx_description
1 polymer ?
#
loop_
_entity_poly.entity_id
_entity_poly.type
_entity_poly.pdbx_seq_one_letter_code
_entity_poly.pdbx_strand_id
1 'polypeptide(L)'
;DGKVKITMWHGFSEADGKTLESIVDDFNKSQDKYEIDAQLQPWSTIGETMVTKVTTGDGPDFVTTGADNGQGWSIDGTFQCVSDFYADKNNGTDDYLDNVVKQITFNIDGEEEKCAVPMGYAPTSVWYNTDMWKAAGLTDKDIPTTWDQLLEVAKKLTKSDGSQYGLAMADSGWAAYMKGNGTGLYTTDGKVSINSKENKAF
;
A
#
# COMPACT_ATOMS: atom_id res chain seq x y z
N ASP A 1 -11.56 32.26 -19.14
CA ASP A 1 -11.85 31.31 -18.07
C ASP A 1 -11.11 30.01 -18.40
N GLY A 2 -10.08 29.70 -17.62
CA GLY A 2 -9.24 28.51 -17.82
C GLY A 2 -9.84 27.29 -17.12
N LYS A 3 -9.21 26.09 -17.31
CA LYS A 3 -9.54 24.88 -16.58
C LYS A 3 -9.34 25.09 -15.07
N VAL A 4 -10.16 24.41 -14.26
CA VAL A 4 -9.95 24.34 -12.81
C VAL A 4 -8.73 23.45 -12.56
N LYS A 5 -7.71 23.99 -11.90
CA LYS A 5 -6.50 23.25 -11.56
C LYS A 5 -6.73 22.39 -10.32
N ILE A 6 -6.27 21.15 -10.38
CA ILE A 6 -6.36 20.15 -9.33
C ILE A 6 -4.96 19.61 -9.08
N THR A 7 -4.44 19.80 -7.88
CA THR A 7 -3.11 19.32 -7.50
C THR A 7 -3.19 17.89 -6.96
N MET A 8 -2.42 16.99 -7.55
CA MET A 8 -2.30 15.60 -7.14
C MET A 8 -0.87 15.31 -6.65
N TRP A 9 -0.72 14.71 -5.47
CA TRP A 9 0.57 14.17 -5.05
C TRP A 9 0.59 12.65 -5.19
N HIS A 10 1.75 12.14 -5.64
CA HIS A 10 1.99 10.71 -5.78
C HIS A 10 3.47 10.38 -5.55
N GLY A 11 3.75 9.14 -5.12
CA GLY A 11 5.11 8.67 -4.90
C GLY A 11 5.61 7.69 -5.97
N PHE A 12 4.86 7.50 -7.04
CA PHE A 12 5.25 6.61 -8.13
C PHE A 12 6.41 7.21 -8.92
N SER A 13 7.49 6.44 -9.05
CA SER A 13 8.68 6.77 -9.83
C SER A 13 8.90 5.71 -10.91
N GLU A 14 9.88 5.88 -11.78
CA GLU A 14 10.21 4.91 -12.81
C GLU A 14 9.05 4.61 -13.79
N ALA A 15 8.76 3.33 -14.03
CA ALA A 15 7.76 2.90 -15.02
C ALA A 15 6.32 3.17 -14.60
N ASP A 16 6.02 3.02 -13.32
CA ASP A 16 4.70 3.29 -12.74
C ASP A 16 4.39 4.80 -12.73
N GLY A 17 5.38 5.64 -12.45
CA GLY A 17 5.26 7.09 -12.57
C GLY A 17 4.92 7.53 -14.00
N LYS A 18 5.64 7.01 -14.99
CA LYS A 18 5.36 7.30 -16.42
C LYS A 18 3.94 6.84 -16.84
N THR A 19 3.48 5.73 -16.30
CA THR A 19 2.12 5.25 -16.58
C THR A 19 1.09 6.20 -15.98
N LEU A 20 1.29 6.66 -14.75
CA LEU A 20 0.41 7.63 -14.12
C LEU A 20 0.39 8.96 -14.88
N GLU A 21 1.56 9.49 -15.25
CA GLU A 21 1.67 10.71 -16.07
C GLU A 21 0.89 10.58 -17.38
N SER A 22 0.99 9.44 -18.07
CA SER A 22 0.22 9.18 -19.30
C SER A 22 -1.30 9.20 -19.05
N ILE A 23 -1.77 8.61 -17.95
CA ILE A 23 -3.19 8.60 -17.56
C ILE A 23 -3.67 10.04 -17.28
N VAL A 24 -2.88 10.82 -16.55
CA VAL A 24 -3.18 12.23 -16.24
C VAL A 24 -3.22 13.07 -17.52
N ASP A 25 -2.26 12.87 -18.41
CA ASP A 25 -2.20 13.55 -19.72
C ASP A 25 -3.44 13.24 -20.56
N ASP A 26 -3.85 11.98 -20.63
CA ASP A 26 -5.03 11.56 -21.38
C ASP A 26 -6.31 12.16 -20.75
N PHE A 27 -6.43 12.18 -19.44
CA PHE A 27 -7.52 12.86 -18.75
C PHE A 27 -7.54 14.36 -19.08
N ASN A 28 -6.42 15.04 -18.98
CA ASN A 28 -6.30 16.48 -19.24
C ASN A 28 -6.65 16.86 -20.68
N LYS A 29 -6.43 15.95 -21.64
CA LYS A 29 -6.79 16.11 -23.06
C LYS A 29 -8.25 15.75 -23.37
N SER A 30 -8.86 14.91 -22.56
CA SER A 30 -10.23 14.37 -22.81
C SER A 30 -11.36 15.35 -22.56
N GLN A 31 -11.10 16.43 -21.83
CA GLN A 31 -12.10 17.41 -21.42
C GLN A 31 -11.44 18.79 -21.18
N ASP A 32 -12.26 19.85 -21.09
CA ASP A 32 -11.81 21.25 -20.98
C ASP A 32 -12.13 21.90 -19.63
N LYS A 33 -12.68 21.15 -18.68
CA LYS A 33 -13.14 21.70 -17.39
C LYS A 33 -12.07 21.65 -16.30
N TYR A 34 -11.27 20.59 -16.26
CA TYR A 34 -10.28 20.32 -15.21
C TYR A 34 -8.88 20.09 -15.79
N GLU A 35 -7.87 20.42 -15.01
CA GLU A 35 -6.48 20.13 -15.31
C GLU A 35 -5.82 19.57 -14.05
N ILE A 36 -5.38 18.30 -14.09
CA ILE A 36 -4.63 17.69 -13.02
C ILE A 36 -3.14 18.04 -13.17
N ASP A 37 -2.56 18.62 -12.12
CA ASP A 37 -1.13 18.83 -11.95
C ASP A 37 -0.60 17.72 -11.02
N ALA A 38 -0.05 16.65 -11.61
CA ALA A 38 0.48 15.51 -10.88
C ALA A 38 1.93 15.79 -10.45
N GLN A 39 2.17 15.82 -9.16
CA GLN A 39 3.45 16.16 -8.55
C GLN A 39 4.05 14.94 -7.86
N LEU A 40 5.23 14.52 -8.34
CA LEU A 40 6.01 13.46 -7.69
C LEU A 40 6.58 13.96 -6.37
N GLN A 41 6.24 13.26 -5.29
CA GLN A 41 6.78 13.46 -3.96
C GLN A 41 7.30 12.13 -3.40
N PRO A 42 8.44 12.09 -2.70
CA PRO A 42 8.84 10.86 -2.01
C PRO A 42 7.74 10.37 -1.06
N TRP A 43 7.50 9.05 -1.00
CA TRP A 43 6.49 8.47 -0.10
C TRP A 43 6.67 8.88 1.37
N SER A 44 7.93 8.97 1.84
CA SER A 44 8.25 9.47 3.18
C SER A 44 7.80 10.92 3.37
N THR A 45 8.05 11.79 2.40
CA THR A 45 7.63 13.21 2.46
C THR A 45 6.10 13.31 2.52
N ILE A 46 5.37 12.52 1.70
CA ILE A 46 3.91 12.47 1.76
C ILE A 46 3.46 12.08 3.18
N GLY A 47 4.01 11.00 3.74
CA GLY A 47 3.66 10.51 5.08
C GLY A 47 3.95 11.49 6.19
N GLU A 48 5.09 12.18 6.14
CA GLU A 48 5.56 13.08 7.20
C GLU A 48 4.91 14.46 7.16
N THR A 49 4.53 14.94 5.99
CA THR A 49 4.15 16.35 5.82
C THR A 49 2.65 16.58 5.55
N MET A 50 1.89 15.55 5.20
CA MET A 50 0.50 15.70 4.75
C MET A 50 -0.37 16.52 5.70
N VAL A 51 -0.43 16.11 6.97
CA VAL A 51 -1.27 16.79 7.98
C VAL A 51 -0.91 18.28 8.08
N THR A 52 0.41 18.58 8.16
CA THR A 52 0.87 19.98 8.23
C THR A 52 0.51 20.76 6.98
N LYS A 53 0.71 20.17 5.81
CA LYS A 53 0.44 20.83 4.52
C LYS A 53 -1.05 21.12 4.32
N VAL A 54 -1.91 20.17 4.66
CA VAL A 54 -3.36 20.38 4.59
C VAL A 54 -3.80 21.45 5.59
N THR A 55 -3.31 21.40 6.83
CA THR A 55 -3.65 22.39 7.89
C THR A 55 -3.22 23.81 7.53
N THR A 56 -2.11 23.98 6.81
CA THR A 56 -1.63 25.30 6.35
C THR A 56 -2.24 25.75 5.03
N GLY A 57 -3.04 24.91 4.38
CA GLY A 57 -3.63 25.21 3.07
C GLY A 57 -2.70 25.03 1.87
N ASP A 58 -1.53 24.40 2.09
CA ASP A 58 -0.52 24.10 1.06
C ASP A 58 -0.57 22.63 0.61
N GLY A 59 -1.57 21.86 1.04
CA GLY A 59 -1.76 20.47 0.68
C GLY A 59 -2.30 20.29 -0.74
N PRO A 60 -2.21 19.06 -1.30
CA PRO A 60 -2.82 18.75 -2.58
C PRO A 60 -4.35 18.60 -2.44
N ASP A 61 -5.07 18.70 -3.57
CA ASP A 61 -6.50 18.40 -3.62
C ASP A 61 -6.75 16.89 -3.44
N PHE A 62 -5.86 16.04 -3.94
CA PHE A 62 -5.87 14.61 -3.65
C PHE A 62 -4.46 13.99 -3.73
N VAL A 63 -4.31 12.80 -3.16
CA VAL A 63 -3.02 12.11 -3.06
C VAL A 63 -3.19 10.60 -3.22
N THR A 64 -2.19 9.95 -3.79
CA THR A 64 -2.07 8.49 -3.70
C THR A 64 -1.31 8.12 -2.43
N THR A 65 -1.84 7.17 -1.66
CA THR A 65 -1.23 6.73 -0.41
C THR A 65 -1.61 5.29 -0.06
N GLY A 66 -0.93 4.69 0.91
CA GLY A 66 -1.35 3.43 1.50
C GLY A 66 -2.59 3.59 2.38
N ALA A 67 -3.37 2.53 2.52
CA ALA A 67 -4.60 2.55 3.31
C ALA A 67 -4.34 2.84 4.81
N ASP A 68 -3.17 2.48 5.32
CA ASP A 68 -2.72 2.75 6.69
C ASP A 68 -2.64 4.26 6.99
N ASN A 69 -1.97 5.02 6.14
CA ASN A 69 -1.93 6.48 6.24
C ASN A 69 -3.32 7.09 6.04
N GLY A 70 -4.05 6.64 5.01
CA GLY A 70 -5.38 7.12 4.69
C GLY A 70 -6.35 6.99 5.85
N GLN A 71 -6.29 5.90 6.62
CA GLN A 71 -7.11 5.71 7.81
C GLN A 71 -6.87 6.80 8.86
N GLY A 72 -5.60 7.04 9.23
CA GLY A 72 -5.25 8.05 10.23
C GLY A 72 -5.73 9.44 9.80
N TRP A 73 -5.44 9.81 8.56
CA TRP A 73 -5.79 11.12 8.01
C TRP A 73 -7.30 11.34 7.82
N SER A 74 -8.06 10.29 7.62
CA SER A 74 -9.53 10.38 7.58
C SER A 74 -10.14 10.55 8.96
N ILE A 75 -9.60 9.83 9.97
CA ILE A 75 -10.09 9.92 11.35
C ILE A 75 -9.77 11.27 11.99
N ASP A 76 -8.61 11.86 11.69
CA ASP A 76 -8.21 13.18 12.22
C ASP A 76 -8.79 14.37 11.42
N GLY A 77 -9.56 14.10 10.36
CA GLY A 77 -10.19 15.12 9.53
C GLY A 77 -9.26 15.79 8.51
N THR A 78 -8.03 15.30 8.33
CA THR A 78 -7.13 15.77 7.26
C THR A 78 -7.69 15.42 5.89
N PHE A 79 -8.34 14.26 5.75
CA PHE A 79 -9.00 13.82 4.53
C PHE A 79 -10.52 13.80 4.69
N GLN A 80 -11.20 14.21 3.64
CA GLN A 80 -12.64 14.06 3.50
C GLN A 80 -12.95 12.67 2.95
N CYS A 81 -13.93 11.97 3.56
CA CYS A 81 -14.44 10.73 3.01
C CYS A 81 -15.28 10.96 1.76
N VAL A 82 -15.37 9.95 0.92
CA VAL A 82 -15.97 10.00 -0.42
C VAL A 82 -17.17 9.06 -0.56
N SER A 83 -17.91 8.83 0.52
CA SER A 83 -19.09 7.94 0.52
C SER A 83 -20.13 8.37 -0.51
N ASP A 84 -20.30 9.67 -0.75
CA ASP A 84 -21.21 10.21 -1.78
C ASP A 84 -20.82 9.77 -3.20
N PHE A 85 -19.51 9.62 -3.48
CA PHE A 85 -19.04 9.07 -4.75
C PHE A 85 -19.60 7.66 -4.97
N TYR A 86 -19.60 6.83 -3.94
CA TYR A 86 -20.11 5.46 -3.99
C TYR A 86 -21.65 5.34 -3.89
N ALA A 87 -22.36 6.42 -3.57
CA ALA A 87 -23.81 6.46 -3.62
C ALA A 87 -24.33 6.46 -5.07
N ASP A 88 -23.53 6.90 -6.04
CA ASP A 88 -23.85 6.73 -7.46
C ASP A 88 -23.67 5.26 -7.85
N LYS A 89 -24.74 4.65 -8.38
CA LYS A 89 -24.76 3.25 -8.83
C LYS A 89 -23.72 2.91 -9.91
N ASN A 90 -23.18 3.92 -10.62
CA ASN A 90 -22.13 3.74 -11.62
C ASN A 90 -20.73 3.64 -10.97
N ASN A 91 -20.61 4.03 -9.72
CA ASN A 91 -19.35 4.01 -8.95
C ASN A 91 -19.38 2.95 -7.83
N GLY A 92 -20.16 1.87 -8.00
CA GLY A 92 -20.29 0.81 -7.01
C GLY A 92 -18.98 0.10 -6.70
N THR A 93 -18.99 -0.68 -5.63
CA THR A 93 -17.82 -1.45 -5.19
C THR A 93 -17.84 -2.91 -5.63
N ASP A 94 -18.79 -3.30 -6.46
CA ASP A 94 -19.04 -4.70 -6.84
C ASP A 94 -17.86 -5.34 -7.60
N ASP A 95 -17.05 -4.52 -8.28
CA ASP A 95 -15.84 -4.97 -8.99
C ASP A 95 -14.59 -5.08 -8.10
N TYR A 96 -14.67 -4.62 -6.84
CA TYR A 96 -13.55 -4.68 -5.92
C TYR A 96 -13.62 -5.94 -5.06
N LEU A 97 -12.44 -6.44 -4.65
CA LEU A 97 -12.37 -7.49 -3.63
C LEU A 97 -12.86 -6.96 -2.28
N ASP A 98 -13.60 -7.76 -1.53
CA ASP A 98 -14.15 -7.39 -0.21
C ASP A 98 -13.08 -6.83 0.75
N ASN A 99 -11.89 -7.41 0.74
CA ASN A 99 -10.78 -6.95 1.59
C ASN A 99 -10.24 -5.58 1.18
N VAL A 100 -10.34 -5.20 -0.10
CA VAL A 100 -9.97 -3.86 -0.58
C VAL A 100 -11.00 -2.85 -0.11
N VAL A 101 -12.29 -3.17 -0.24
CA VAL A 101 -13.38 -2.30 0.26
C VAL A 101 -13.26 -2.07 1.77
N LYS A 102 -12.94 -3.12 2.53
CA LYS A 102 -12.70 -3.01 3.99
C LYS A 102 -11.52 -2.10 4.34
N GLN A 103 -10.49 -2.04 3.49
CA GLN A 103 -9.31 -1.20 3.74
C GLN A 103 -9.56 0.29 3.51
N ILE A 104 -10.62 0.66 2.81
CA ILE A 104 -11.01 2.05 2.58
C ILE A 104 -12.23 2.48 3.39
N THR A 105 -12.81 1.56 4.18
CA THR A 105 -13.99 1.82 5.01
C THR A 105 -13.57 2.00 6.46
N PHE A 106 -13.81 3.16 7.01
CA PHE A 106 -13.41 3.53 8.37
C PHE A 106 -14.64 3.97 9.18
N ASN A 107 -14.55 3.80 10.51
CA ASN A 107 -15.55 4.38 11.41
C ASN A 107 -15.16 5.83 11.71
N ILE A 108 -15.98 6.76 11.23
CA ILE A 108 -15.82 8.20 11.44
C ILE A 108 -17.03 8.66 12.28
N ASP A 109 -16.78 9.07 13.51
CA ASP A 109 -17.80 9.55 14.45
C ASP A 109 -18.99 8.60 14.67
N GLY A 110 -18.75 7.29 14.54
CA GLY A 110 -19.75 6.24 14.75
C GLY A 110 -20.41 5.72 13.47
N GLU A 111 -20.14 6.31 12.33
CA GLU A 111 -20.65 5.89 11.03
C GLU A 111 -19.55 5.25 10.17
N GLU A 112 -19.93 4.24 9.38
CA GLU A 112 -19.01 3.63 8.41
C GLU A 112 -18.95 4.47 7.14
N GLU A 113 -17.76 5.03 6.86
CA GLU A 113 -17.49 5.89 5.72
C GLU A 113 -16.44 5.29 4.79
N LYS A 114 -16.66 5.43 3.48
CA LYS A 114 -15.63 5.13 2.48
C LYS A 114 -14.78 6.36 2.21
N CYS A 115 -13.49 6.28 2.53
CA CYS A 115 -12.63 7.46 2.55
C CYS A 115 -11.53 7.44 1.48
N ALA A 116 -11.60 6.53 0.53
CA ALA A 116 -10.68 6.50 -0.60
C ALA A 116 -11.31 5.80 -1.81
N VAL A 117 -10.70 6.00 -2.99
CA VAL A 117 -10.98 5.22 -4.20
C VAL A 117 -9.76 4.32 -4.45
N PRO A 118 -9.91 2.97 -4.44
CA PRO A 118 -8.81 2.07 -4.68
C PRO A 118 -8.23 2.26 -6.09
N MET A 119 -6.94 2.48 -6.17
CA MET A 119 -6.21 2.62 -7.42
C MET A 119 -5.51 1.32 -7.82
N GLY A 120 -5.11 0.51 -6.84
CA GLY A 120 -4.40 -0.74 -7.05
C GLY A 120 -4.37 -1.60 -5.80
N TYR A 121 -3.96 -2.84 -5.98
CA TYR A 121 -3.78 -3.80 -4.90
C TYR A 121 -2.42 -4.49 -5.07
N ALA A 122 -1.54 -4.32 -4.08
CA ALA A 122 -0.21 -4.91 -4.07
C ALA A 122 -0.07 -5.89 -2.88
N PRO A 123 -0.35 -7.18 -3.06
CA PRO A 123 -0.16 -8.17 -2.01
C PRO A 123 1.33 -8.35 -1.72
N THR A 124 1.67 -8.47 -0.44
CA THR A 124 3.02 -8.87 -0.04
C THR A 124 3.25 -10.33 -0.40
N SER A 125 4.31 -10.58 -1.17
CA SER A 125 4.66 -11.92 -1.67
C SER A 125 6.17 -12.15 -1.56
N VAL A 126 6.55 -13.42 -1.45
CA VAL A 126 7.96 -13.82 -1.54
C VAL A 126 8.32 -14.00 -3.01
N TRP A 127 9.28 -13.23 -3.47
CA TRP A 127 9.85 -13.34 -4.82
C TRP A 127 11.18 -14.08 -4.76
N TYR A 128 11.48 -14.90 -5.75
CA TYR A 128 12.75 -15.59 -5.84
C TYR A 128 13.38 -15.45 -7.23
N ASN A 129 14.70 -15.39 -7.25
CA ASN A 129 15.46 -15.39 -8.49
C ASN A 129 15.56 -16.81 -9.04
N THR A 130 14.96 -17.07 -10.19
CA THR A 130 14.86 -18.41 -10.79
C THR A 130 16.23 -18.99 -11.19
N ASP A 131 17.20 -18.16 -11.54
CA ASP A 131 18.53 -18.62 -11.93
C ASP A 131 19.35 -19.05 -10.70
N MET A 132 19.29 -18.25 -9.62
CA MET A 132 19.88 -18.62 -8.33
C MET A 132 19.25 -19.88 -7.76
N TRP A 133 17.92 -20.02 -7.90
CA TRP A 133 17.16 -21.20 -7.50
C TRP A 133 17.66 -22.46 -8.18
N LYS A 134 17.74 -22.44 -9.52
CA LYS A 134 18.26 -23.54 -10.33
C LYS A 134 19.73 -23.85 -10.06
N ALA A 135 20.55 -22.81 -9.89
CA ALA A 135 21.97 -22.98 -9.57
C ALA A 135 22.22 -23.68 -8.22
N ALA A 136 21.28 -23.51 -7.28
CA ALA A 136 21.29 -24.22 -5.98
C ALA A 136 20.68 -25.64 -6.06
N GLY A 137 20.28 -26.11 -7.24
CA GLY A 137 19.63 -27.41 -7.44
C GLY A 137 18.21 -27.50 -6.93
N LEU A 138 17.56 -26.36 -6.72
CA LEU A 138 16.17 -26.26 -6.24
C LEU A 138 15.19 -26.35 -7.40
N THR A 139 14.00 -26.90 -7.12
CA THR A 139 12.91 -27.13 -8.06
C THR A 139 11.60 -26.58 -7.52
N ASP A 140 10.50 -26.69 -8.25
CA ASP A 140 9.16 -26.29 -7.79
C ASP A 140 8.71 -27.04 -6.54
N LYS A 141 9.28 -28.23 -6.27
CA LYS A 141 8.99 -29.02 -5.06
C LYS A 141 9.64 -28.44 -3.80
N ASP A 142 10.61 -27.57 -3.98
CA ASP A 142 11.34 -26.92 -2.89
C ASP A 142 10.73 -25.55 -2.53
N ILE A 143 9.64 -25.12 -3.20
CA ILE A 143 8.93 -23.89 -2.84
C ILE A 143 8.42 -24.02 -1.40
N PRO A 144 8.87 -23.14 -0.48
CA PRO A 144 8.56 -23.27 0.93
C PRO A 144 7.09 -22.95 1.22
N THR A 145 6.45 -23.78 2.04
CA THR A 145 5.08 -23.59 2.55
C THR A 145 5.06 -23.36 4.07
N THR A 146 6.21 -23.46 4.73
CA THR A 146 6.39 -23.19 6.16
C THR A 146 7.62 -22.32 6.39
N TRP A 147 7.70 -21.68 7.56
CA TRP A 147 8.86 -20.87 7.96
C TRP A 147 10.14 -21.68 8.04
N ASP A 148 10.09 -22.91 8.55
CA ASP A 148 11.25 -23.79 8.63
C ASP A 148 11.78 -24.14 7.23
N GLN A 149 10.88 -24.43 6.29
CA GLN A 149 11.25 -24.67 4.89
C GLN A 149 11.86 -23.42 4.24
N LEU A 150 11.31 -22.23 4.50
CA LEU A 150 11.87 -20.97 4.03
C LEU A 150 13.28 -20.75 4.56
N LEU A 151 13.52 -21.03 5.84
CA LEU A 151 14.84 -20.92 6.46
C LEU A 151 15.84 -21.91 5.84
N GLU A 152 15.43 -23.15 5.59
CA GLU A 152 16.30 -24.16 4.96
C GLU A 152 16.65 -23.79 3.51
N VAL A 153 15.70 -23.27 2.75
CA VAL A 153 15.94 -22.76 1.39
C VAL A 153 16.86 -21.54 1.43
N ALA A 154 16.63 -20.62 2.34
CA ALA A 154 17.48 -19.44 2.52
C ALA A 154 18.94 -19.82 2.84
N LYS A 155 19.15 -20.83 3.71
CA LYS A 155 20.49 -21.38 3.99
C LYS A 155 21.16 -21.96 2.74
N LYS A 156 20.43 -22.75 1.94
CA LYS A 156 20.94 -23.33 0.68
C LYS A 156 21.33 -22.26 -0.34
N LEU A 157 20.58 -21.16 -0.40
CA LEU A 157 20.83 -20.06 -1.31
C LEU A 157 21.93 -19.11 -0.82
N THR A 158 22.28 -19.11 0.46
CA THR A 158 23.33 -18.26 1.03
C THR A 158 24.71 -18.87 0.78
N LYS A 159 25.62 -18.06 0.26
CA LYS A 159 27.01 -18.44 0.09
C LYS A 159 27.86 -18.02 1.29
N SER A 160 28.75 -18.89 1.72
CA SER A 160 29.62 -18.66 2.89
C SER A 160 30.64 -17.53 2.70
N ASP A 161 30.93 -17.16 1.45
CA ASP A 161 31.82 -16.06 1.09
C ASP A 161 31.14 -14.67 1.13
N GLY A 162 29.85 -14.62 1.47
CA GLY A 162 29.07 -13.39 1.53
C GLY A 162 28.66 -12.78 0.18
N SER A 163 28.97 -13.47 -0.92
CA SER A 163 28.62 -12.97 -2.27
C SER A 163 27.14 -13.10 -2.62
N GLN A 164 26.37 -13.89 -1.86
CA GLN A 164 24.93 -14.11 -2.07
C GLN A 164 24.23 -14.40 -0.75
N TYR A 165 23.13 -13.72 -0.51
CA TYR A 165 22.22 -13.95 0.60
C TYR A 165 20.97 -14.67 0.10
N GLY A 166 20.52 -15.67 0.83
CA GLY A 166 19.37 -16.50 0.45
C GLY A 166 18.02 -15.88 0.76
N LEU A 167 17.97 -14.85 1.61
CA LEU A 167 16.76 -14.11 1.93
C LEU A 167 17.12 -12.64 2.17
N ALA A 168 16.35 -11.76 1.55
CA ALA A 168 16.32 -10.33 1.86
C ALA A 168 14.90 -9.95 2.31
N MET A 169 14.81 -9.24 3.40
CA MET A 169 13.53 -8.71 3.91
C MET A 169 13.47 -7.21 3.65
N ALA A 170 12.34 -6.74 3.11
CA ALA A 170 12.05 -5.32 3.09
C ALA A 170 11.71 -4.85 4.52
N ASP A 171 12.00 -3.59 4.82
CA ASP A 171 11.75 -2.99 6.14
C ASP A 171 10.28 -3.12 6.58
N SER A 172 9.33 -3.10 5.65
CA SER A 172 7.89 -3.30 5.89
C SER A 172 7.47 -4.78 5.94
N GLY A 173 8.36 -5.72 5.66
CA GLY A 173 8.05 -7.16 5.55
C GLY A 173 7.62 -7.81 6.86
N TRP A 174 8.08 -7.30 8.01
CA TRP A 174 7.80 -7.86 9.33
C TRP A 174 6.30 -8.02 9.64
N ALA A 175 5.44 -7.10 9.20
CA ALA A 175 3.99 -7.19 9.41
C ALA A 175 3.36 -8.37 8.68
N ALA A 176 3.84 -8.71 7.48
CA ALA A 176 3.39 -9.88 6.72
C ALA A 176 3.80 -11.18 7.41
N TYR A 177 5.01 -11.23 7.99
CA TYR A 177 5.46 -12.39 8.76
C TYR A 177 4.65 -12.59 10.03
N MET A 178 4.35 -11.53 10.78
CA MET A 178 3.46 -11.60 11.95
C MET A 178 2.09 -12.14 11.57
N LYS A 179 1.48 -11.62 10.50
CA LYS A 179 0.19 -12.10 10.00
C LYS A 179 0.25 -13.56 9.53
N GLY A 180 1.32 -13.95 8.84
CA GLY A 180 1.56 -15.35 8.45
C GLY A 180 1.69 -16.31 9.64
N ASN A 181 2.12 -15.81 10.81
CA ASN A 181 2.16 -16.54 12.08
C ASN A 181 0.85 -16.46 12.89
N GLY A 182 -0.21 -15.92 12.31
CA GLY A 182 -1.51 -15.78 12.97
C GLY A 182 -1.59 -14.65 14.00
N THR A 183 -0.65 -13.70 13.94
CA THR A 183 -0.55 -12.59 14.89
C THR A 183 -0.64 -11.23 14.17
N GLY A 184 -0.52 -10.14 14.90
CA GLY A 184 -0.56 -8.78 14.35
C GLY A 184 -0.21 -7.74 15.39
N LEU A 185 -0.16 -6.48 14.99
CA LEU A 185 0.02 -5.35 15.92
C LEU A 185 -1.18 -5.16 16.83
N TYR A 186 -2.35 -5.48 16.32
CA TYR A 186 -3.63 -5.35 17.02
C TYR A 186 -4.40 -6.67 16.98
N THR A 187 -5.17 -6.92 18.01
CA THR A 187 -6.16 -7.98 18.04
C THR A 187 -7.37 -7.61 17.17
N THR A 188 -8.25 -8.56 16.89
CA THR A 188 -9.48 -8.32 16.12
C THR A 188 -10.46 -7.34 16.81
N ASP A 189 -10.33 -7.17 18.14
CA ASP A 189 -11.09 -6.18 18.92
C ASP A 189 -10.31 -4.85 19.11
N GLY A 190 -9.26 -4.62 18.33
CA GLY A 190 -8.52 -3.35 18.24
C GLY A 190 -7.51 -3.09 19.36
N LYS A 191 -7.23 -4.07 20.25
CA LYS A 191 -6.23 -3.88 21.31
C LYS A 191 -4.82 -4.12 20.78
N VAL A 192 -3.85 -3.35 21.29
CA VAL A 192 -2.43 -3.52 20.95
C VAL A 192 -1.95 -4.90 21.40
N SER A 193 -1.42 -5.70 20.46
CA SER A 193 -0.95 -7.06 20.66
C SER A 193 0.53 -7.29 20.34
N ILE A 194 1.26 -6.24 19.99
CA ILE A 194 2.69 -6.33 19.60
C ILE A 194 3.55 -7.08 20.61
N ASN A 195 3.23 -6.97 21.89
CA ASN A 195 3.96 -7.60 23.00
C ASN A 195 3.34 -8.95 23.43
N SER A 196 2.48 -9.56 22.63
CA SER A 196 1.89 -10.86 22.92
C SER A 196 2.96 -11.98 22.95
N LYS A 197 2.63 -13.12 23.55
CA LYS A 197 3.51 -14.28 23.59
C LYS A 197 3.81 -14.80 22.19
N GLU A 198 2.82 -14.80 21.34
CA GLU A 198 2.88 -15.26 19.95
C GLU A 198 3.80 -14.37 19.12
N ASN A 199 3.71 -13.04 19.29
CA ASN A 199 4.59 -12.09 18.62
C ASN A 199 6.04 -12.16 19.11
N LYS A 200 6.27 -12.50 20.38
CA LYS A 200 7.62 -12.69 20.93
C LYS A 200 8.27 -14.00 20.50
N ALA A 201 7.49 -14.98 20.08
CA ALA A 201 7.99 -16.27 19.59
C ALA A 201 8.40 -16.21 18.11
N PHE A 202 8.05 -15.14 17.44
CA PHE A 202 8.43 -14.83 16.06
C PHE A 202 9.75 -14.05 16.01
#